data_84a4e867ef3216613ac5e3775dda33ec
#
_entry.id   84a4e867ef3216613ac5e3775dda33ec
#
_cell.length_a   1.000
_cell.length_b   1.000
_cell.length_c   1.000
_cell.angle_alpha   90.00
_cell.angle_beta   90.00
_cell.angle_gamma   90.00
#
_symmetry.space_group_name_H-M   'P 1'
#
loop_
_entity.id
_entity.type
_entity.pdbx_description
1 polymer ?
#
loop_
_entity_poly.entity_id
_entity_poly.type
_entity_poly.pdbx_seq_one_letter_code
_entity_poly.pdbx_strand_id
1 'polypeptide(L)'
;MPLHPLAVHLPVVIIPLTALGLLAWVLVPSLGAKVRSWLVGGGVLGVIGTAWSNTTGAELLKDMGRSPQNPGDVAPHMMWGNALVVASIFLAAAAIALWYKETVVTQIAAVIMAVVALIITFGAGHSGAQLVWH
;
A
#
# COMPACT_ATOMS: atom_id res chain seq x y z
N MET A 1 -6.63 1.18 23.91
CA MET A 1 -7.03 1.87 22.67
C MET A 1 -6.52 1.09 21.49
N PRO A 2 -7.37 0.75 20.52
CA PRO A 2 -6.90 0.00 19.36
C PRO A 2 -5.96 0.85 18.52
N LEU A 3 -4.82 0.27 18.15
CA LEU A 3 -3.80 0.94 17.35
C LEU A 3 -4.06 0.88 15.84
N HIS A 4 -4.94 0.00 15.41
CA HIS A 4 -5.19 -0.18 13.99
C HIS A 4 -5.66 1.09 13.26
N PRO A 5 -6.63 1.86 13.78
CA PRO A 5 -7.03 3.10 13.12
C PRO A 5 -5.88 4.12 12.99
N LEU A 6 -4.95 4.13 13.93
CA LEU A 6 -3.77 4.98 13.84
C LEU A 6 -2.77 4.43 12.82
N ALA A 7 -2.51 3.13 12.87
CA ALA A 7 -1.53 2.47 12.02
C ALA A 7 -1.86 2.59 10.53
N VAL A 8 -3.14 2.55 10.16
CA VAL A 8 -3.56 2.60 8.74
C VAL A 8 -3.29 3.95 8.09
N HIS A 9 -3.12 5.01 8.86
CA HIS A 9 -2.84 6.34 8.29
C HIS A 9 -1.51 6.36 7.53
N LEU A 10 -0.52 5.62 7.99
CA LEU A 10 0.78 5.59 7.33
C LEU A 10 0.69 5.00 5.91
N PRO A 11 0.23 3.77 5.68
CA PRO A 11 0.17 3.23 4.32
C PRO A 11 -0.86 3.94 3.44
N VAL A 12 -1.97 4.41 3.99
CA VAL A 12 -3.02 5.10 3.22
C VAL A 12 -2.52 6.41 2.62
N VAL A 13 -1.54 7.05 3.25
CA VAL A 13 -0.92 8.29 2.73
C VAL A 13 0.31 7.96 1.88
N ILE A 14 1.21 7.14 2.39
CA ILE A 14 2.52 6.89 1.76
C ILE A 14 2.40 6.11 0.45
N ILE A 15 1.53 5.10 0.39
CA ILE A 15 1.41 4.26 -0.81
C ILE A 15 0.84 5.05 -2.00
N PRO A 16 -0.26 5.81 -1.88
CA PRO A 16 -0.74 6.63 -2.99
C PRO A 16 0.28 7.69 -3.44
N LEU A 17 0.97 8.34 -2.50
CA LEU A 17 1.99 9.33 -2.85
C LEU A 17 3.14 8.69 -3.61
N THR A 18 3.60 7.51 -3.18
CA THR A 18 4.66 6.77 -3.86
C THR A 18 4.21 6.34 -5.26
N ALA A 19 2.99 5.81 -5.37
CA ALA A 19 2.42 5.40 -6.65
C ALA A 19 2.31 6.57 -7.63
N LEU A 20 1.79 7.71 -7.18
CA LEU A 20 1.69 8.91 -8.00
C LEU A 20 3.07 9.44 -8.40
N GLY A 21 4.03 9.39 -7.48
CA GLY A 21 5.41 9.77 -7.75
C GLY A 21 6.07 8.89 -8.80
N LEU A 22 5.81 7.58 -8.78
CA LEU A 22 6.31 6.66 -9.82
C LEU A 22 5.70 6.97 -11.18
N LEU A 23 4.40 7.24 -11.23
CA LEU A 23 3.74 7.63 -12.48
C LEU A 23 4.33 8.93 -13.02
N ALA A 24 4.56 9.92 -12.15
CA ALA A 24 5.16 11.18 -12.54
C ALA A 24 6.58 10.97 -13.08
N TRP A 25 7.37 10.13 -12.45
CA TRP A 25 8.73 9.82 -12.91
C TRP A 25 8.72 9.16 -14.29
N VAL A 26 7.85 8.18 -14.51
CA VAL A 26 7.74 7.52 -15.82
C VAL A 26 7.32 8.50 -16.91
N LEU A 27 6.36 9.39 -16.62
CA LEU A 27 5.88 10.39 -17.56
C LEU A 27 6.88 11.49 -17.83
N VAL A 28 7.68 11.87 -16.83
CA VAL A 28 8.71 12.91 -16.92
C VAL A 28 10.03 12.35 -16.40
N PRO A 29 10.79 11.65 -17.26
CA PRO A 29 12.01 10.94 -16.84
C PRO A 29 13.05 11.84 -16.15
N SER A 30 13.07 13.12 -16.47
CA SER A 30 13.99 14.08 -15.83
C SER A 30 13.75 14.25 -14.33
N LEU A 31 12.58 13.86 -13.81
CA LEU A 31 12.31 13.89 -12.38
C LEU A 31 13.07 12.78 -11.61
N GLY A 32 13.49 11.71 -12.29
CA GLY A 32 14.08 10.56 -11.65
C GLY A 32 15.19 10.88 -10.66
N ALA A 33 16.16 11.72 -11.07
CA ALA A 33 17.27 12.09 -10.22
C ALA A 33 16.84 12.81 -8.93
N LYS A 34 15.69 13.49 -8.96
CA LYS A 34 15.17 14.27 -7.82
C LYS A 34 14.30 13.43 -6.88
N VAL A 35 13.56 12.46 -7.43
CA VAL A 35 12.51 11.77 -6.65
C VAL A 35 12.81 10.31 -6.34
N ARG A 36 13.74 9.67 -7.05
CA ARG A 36 13.96 8.21 -6.96
C ARG A 36 14.25 7.71 -5.54
N SER A 37 15.08 8.42 -4.79
CA SER A 37 15.40 8.04 -3.41
C SER A 37 14.18 8.18 -2.48
N TRP A 38 13.39 9.23 -2.69
CA TRP A 38 12.14 9.43 -1.95
C TRP A 38 11.12 8.34 -2.25
N LEU A 39 11.03 7.92 -3.51
CA LEU A 39 10.06 6.89 -3.93
C LEU A 39 10.47 5.50 -3.44
N VAL A 40 11.75 5.19 -3.45
CA VAL A 40 12.24 3.93 -2.85
C VAL A 40 12.00 3.96 -1.34
N GLY A 41 12.32 5.07 -0.68
CA GLY A 41 12.03 5.26 0.75
C GLY A 41 10.53 5.15 1.04
N GLY A 42 9.70 5.78 0.22
CA GLY A 42 8.24 5.69 0.32
C GLY A 42 7.72 4.27 0.14
N GLY A 43 8.27 3.53 -0.81
CA GLY A 43 7.94 2.13 -1.03
C GLY A 43 8.26 1.25 0.18
N VAL A 44 9.46 1.42 0.75
CA VAL A 44 9.89 0.69 1.94
C VAL A 44 9.02 1.05 3.14
N LEU A 45 8.75 2.35 3.36
CA LEU A 45 7.84 2.79 4.42
C LEU A 45 6.42 2.24 4.21
N GLY A 46 5.97 2.14 2.96
CA GLY A 46 4.70 1.52 2.63
C GLY A 46 4.63 0.06 3.06
N VAL A 47 5.69 -0.70 2.82
CA VAL A 47 5.78 -2.11 3.27
C VAL A 47 5.73 -2.19 4.80
N ILE A 48 6.52 -1.37 5.48
CA ILE A 48 6.54 -1.33 6.95
C ILE A 48 5.16 -0.93 7.48
N GLY A 49 4.55 0.10 6.90
CA GLY A 49 3.24 0.59 7.30
C GLY A 49 2.13 -0.43 7.11
N THR A 50 2.12 -1.15 5.98
CA THR A 50 1.12 -2.20 5.74
C THR A 50 1.31 -3.39 6.68
N ALA A 51 2.56 -3.77 6.96
CA ALA A 51 2.85 -4.85 7.90
C ALA A 51 2.37 -4.46 9.32
N TRP A 52 2.64 -3.23 9.74
CA TRP A 52 2.18 -2.72 11.03
C TRP A 52 0.65 -2.66 11.08
N SER A 53 0.01 -2.12 10.05
CA SER A 53 -1.46 -2.09 9.95
C SER A 53 -2.07 -3.49 10.02
N ASN A 54 -1.46 -4.43 9.32
CA ASN A 54 -1.96 -5.81 9.28
C ASN A 54 -1.85 -6.48 10.66
N THR A 55 -0.75 -6.25 11.36
CA THR A 55 -0.54 -6.76 12.72
C THR A 55 -1.56 -6.17 13.70
N THR A 56 -1.75 -4.85 13.68
CA THR A 56 -2.73 -4.18 14.56
C THR A 56 -4.17 -4.56 14.19
N GLY A 57 -4.43 -4.80 12.92
CA GLY A 57 -5.73 -5.28 12.45
C GLY A 57 -6.04 -6.68 12.96
N ALA A 58 -5.04 -7.57 12.98
CA ALA A 58 -5.18 -8.91 13.53
C ALA A 58 -5.44 -8.89 15.05
N GLU A 59 -4.76 -7.99 15.76
CA GLU A 59 -5.01 -7.79 17.20
C GLU A 59 -6.43 -7.28 17.45
N LEU A 60 -6.88 -6.30 16.67
CA LEU A 60 -8.23 -5.76 16.79
C LEU A 60 -9.28 -6.84 16.50
N LEU A 61 -9.06 -7.67 15.49
CA LEU A 61 -9.96 -8.79 15.15
C LEU A 61 -10.10 -9.75 16.32
N LYS A 62 -8.98 -10.09 16.98
CA LYS A 62 -8.95 -10.94 18.17
C LYS A 62 -9.71 -10.30 19.32
N ASP A 63 -9.52 -8.99 19.56
CA ASP A 63 -10.21 -8.26 20.61
C ASP A 63 -11.73 -8.20 20.39
N MET A 64 -12.17 -8.30 19.13
CA MET A 64 -13.59 -8.39 18.76
C MET A 64 -14.16 -9.79 18.94
N GLY A 65 -13.37 -10.75 19.40
CA GLY A 65 -13.77 -12.16 19.54
C GLY A 65 -13.89 -12.89 18.21
N ARG A 66 -13.18 -12.43 17.19
CA ARG A 66 -13.18 -12.99 15.84
C ARG A 66 -11.82 -13.60 15.50
N SER A 67 -11.77 -14.33 14.39
CA SER A 67 -10.53 -14.96 13.90
C SER A 67 -10.41 -14.80 12.38
N PRO A 68 -9.22 -14.98 11.79
CA PRO A 68 -9.05 -14.96 10.34
C PRO A 68 -9.91 -15.97 9.59
N GLN A 69 -10.25 -17.09 10.24
CA GLN A 69 -11.11 -18.14 9.68
C GLN A 69 -12.59 -17.80 9.78
N ASN A 70 -12.96 -16.89 10.70
CA ASN A 70 -14.34 -16.46 10.92
C ASN A 70 -14.39 -14.97 11.22
N PRO A 71 -14.02 -14.11 10.22
CA PRO A 71 -13.91 -12.67 10.43
C PRO A 71 -15.26 -11.94 10.42
N GLY A 72 -16.32 -12.55 9.91
CA GLY A 72 -17.62 -11.91 9.82
C GLY A 72 -17.64 -10.79 8.79
N ASP A 73 -18.26 -9.65 9.15
CA ASP A 73 -18.44 -8.48 8.27
C ASP A 73 -17.14 -7.74 7.93
N VAL A 74 -16.04 -8.02 8.63
CA VAL A 74 -14.74 -7.41 8.31
C VAL A 74 -13.96 -8.15 7.21
N ALA A 75 -14.50 -9.28 6.71
CA ALA A 75 -13.82 -10.10 5.70
C ALA A 75 -13.39 -9.32 4.45
N PRO A 76 -14.22 -8.45 3.83
CA PRO A 76 -13.79 -7.67 2.67
C PRO A 76 -12.62 -6.74 2.99
N HIS A 77 -12.66 -6.05 4.11
CA HIS A 77 -11.58 -5.15 4.54
C HIS A 77 -10.29 -5.92 4.78
N MET A 78 -10.38 -7.09 5.41
CA MET A 78 -9.23 -7.96 5.64
C MET A 78 -8.59 -8.44 4.34
N MET A 79 -9.41 -8.79 3.35
CA MET A 79 -8.94 -9.18 2.01
C MET A 79 -8.18 -8.05 1.34
N TRP A 80 -8.73 -6.82 1.34
CA TRP A 80 -8.07 -5.65 0.75
C TRP A 80 -6.79 -5.31 1.49
N GLY A 81 -6.77 -5.41 2.83
CA GLY A 81 -5.59 -5.16 3.64
C GLY A 81 -4.46 -6.14 3.34
N ASN A 82 -4.77 -7.42 3.20
CA ASN A 82 -3.79 -8.45 2.84
C ASN A 82 -3.25 -8.22 1.42
N ALA A 83 -4.12 -7.85 0.48
CA ALA A 83 -3.71 -7.50 -0.88
C ALA A 83 -2.80 -6.28 -0.89
N LEU A 84 -3.04 -5.31 -0.01
CA LEU A 84 -2.23 -4.10 0.08
C LEU A 84 -0.80 -4.39 0.57
N VAL A 85 -0.62 -5.34 1.48
CA VAL A 85 0.72 -5.79 1.90
C VAL A 85 1.49 -6.29 0.68
N VAL A 86 0.89 -7.17 -0.11
CA VAL A 86 1.53 -7.74 -1.31
C VAL A 86 1.79 -6.64 -2.34
N ALA A 87 0.81 -5.78 -2.60
CA ALA A 87 0.95 -4.68 -3.56
C ALA A 87 2.06 -3.70 -3.16
N SER A 88 2.21 -3.40 -1.87
CA SER A 88 3.27 -2.51 -1.39
C SER A 88 4.66 -3.10 -1.61
N ILE A 89 4.82 -4.40 -1.47
CA ILE A 89 6.08 -5.10 -1.73
C ILE A 89 6.44 -4.97 -3.22
N PHE A 90 5.49 -5.23 -4.11
CA PHE A 90 5.72 -5.11 -5.55
C PHE A 90 5.94 -3.66 -5.97
N LEU A 91 5.27 -2.70 -5.34
CA LEU A 91 5.49 -1.28 -5.59
C LEU A 91 6.91 -0.86 -5.22
N ALA A 92 7.39 -1.27 -4.05
CA ALA A 92 8.76 -1.01 -3.61
C ALA A 92 9.78 -1.66 -4.55
N ALA A 93 9.52 -2.91 -4.95
CA ALA A 93 10.39 -3.62 -5.89
C ALA A 93 10.44 -2.92 -7.25
N ALA A 94 9.30 -2.42 -7.75
CA ALA A 94 9.24 -1.68 -9.00
C ALA A 94 10.01 -0.36 -8.93
N ALA A 95 9.92 0.36 -7.82
CA ALA A 95 10.68 1.59 -7.59
C ALA A 95 12.19 1.33 -7.60
N ILE A 96 12.61 0.27 -6.92
CA ILE A 96 14.02 -0.14 -6.85
C ILE A 96 14.52 -0.55 -8.25
N ALA A 97 13.75 -1.34 -8.97
CA ALA A 97 14.10 -1.80 -10.31
C ALA A 97 14.23 -0.62 -11.28
N LEU A 98 13.32 0.33 -11.22
CA LEU A 98 13.35 1.53 -12.06
C LEU A 98 14.56 2.40 -11.75
N TRP A 99 14.93 2.52 -10.49
CA TRP A 99 16.15 3.23 -10.09
C TRP A 99 17.40 2.52 -10.60
N TYR A 100 17.44 1.19 -10.46
CA TYR A 100 18.59 0.38 -10.87
C TYR A 100 18.81 0.46 -12.39
N LYS A 101 17.75 0.35 -13.17
CA LYS A 101 17.82 0.40 -14.63
C LYS A 101 16.52 0.91 -15.23
N GLU A 102 16.55 2.11 -15.79
CA GLU A 102 15.41 2.75 -16.41
C GLU A 102 15.25 2.23 -17.85
N THR A 103 14.43 1.21 -18.01
CA THR A 103 14.12 0.57 -19.28
C THR A 103 12.62 0.59 -19.53
N VAL A 104 12.19 0.26 -20.76
CA VAL A 104 10.76 0.12 -21.09
C VAL A 104 10.09 -0.90 -20.14
N VAL A 105 10.77 -2.01 -19.85
CA VAL A 105 10.23 -3.06 -18.98
C VAL A 105 10.03 -2.54 -17.56
N THR A 106 11.03 -1.85 -16.97
CA THR A 106 10.91 -1.32 -15.62
C THR A 106 9.91 -0.18 -15.55
N GLN A 107 9.77 0.62 -16.59
CA GLN A 107 8.75 1.67 -16.68
C GLN A 107 7.34 1.09 -16.72
N ILE A 108 7.12 0.05 -17.55
CA ILE A 108 5.81 -0.64 -17.61
C ILE A 108 5.48 -1.28 -16.26
N ALA A 109 6.45 -1.95 -15.63
CA ALA A 109 6.26 -2.56 -14.33
C ALA A 109 5.89 -1.51 -13.28
N ALA A 110 6.56 -0.36 -13.28
CA ALA A 110 6.27 0.74 -12.36
C ALA A 110 4.84 1.29 -12.55
N VAL A 111 4.40 1.47 -13.80
CA VAL A 111 3.04 1.94 -14.09
C VAL A 111 2.00 0.94 -13.61
N ILE A 112 2.19 -0.35 -13.93
CA ILE A 112 1.25 -1.40 -13.53
C ILE A 112 1.16 -1.47 -12.01
N MET A 113 2.29 -1.51 -11.32
CA MET A 113 2.30 -1.62 -9.86
C MET A 113 1.73 -0.36 -9.20
N ALA A 114 1.99 0.82 -9.75
CA ALA A 114 1.43 2.07 -9.24
C ALA A 114 -0.10 2.09 -9.35
N VAL A 115 -0.64 1.70 -10.51
CA VAL A 115 -2.10 1.64 -10.73
C VAL A 115 -2.74 0.60 -9.81
N VAL A 116 -2.15 -0.59 -9.72
CA VAL A 116 -2.65 -1.65 -8.83
C VAL A 116 -2.64 -1.20 -7.38
N ALA A 117 -1.56 -0.56 -6.93
CA ALA A 117 -1.46 -0.05 -5.56
C ALA A 117 -2.52 1.02 -5.26
N LEU A 118 -2.81 1.91 -6.21
CA LEU A 118 -3.87 2.92 -6.06
C LEU A 118 -5.25 2.28 -5.93
N ILE A 119 -5.56 1.29 -6.76
CA ILE A 119 -6.84 0.59 -6.74
C ILE A 119 -7.01 -0.15 -5.40
N ILE A 120 -5.98 -0.87 -4.96
CA ILE A 120 -6.04 -1.65 -3.72
C ILE A 120 -6.11 -0.73 -2.50
N THR A 121 -5.38 0.38 -2.50
CA THR A 121 -5.47 1.37 -1.42
C THR A 121 -6.89 1.94 -1.31
N PHE A 122 -7.52 2.24 -2.44
CA PHE A 122 -8.92 2.68 -2.46
C PHE A 122 -9.84 1.61 -1.87
N GLY A 123 -9.68 0.34 -2.29
CA GLY A 123 -10.49 -0.77 -1.78
C GLY A 123 -10.34 -0.96 -0.27
N ALA A 124 -9.11 -0.89 0.23
CA ALA A 124 -8.82 -1.01 1.66
C ALA A 124 -9.45 0.16 2.45
N GLY A 125 -9.29 1.39 1.97
CA GLY A 125 -9.86 2.57 2.61
C GLY A 125 -11.38 2.56 2.59
N HIS A 126 -11.97 2.26 1.44
CA HIS A 126 -13.43 2.23 1.27
C HIS A 126 -14.07 1.14 2.14
N SER A 127 -13.54 -0.07 2.12
CA SER A 127 -14.05 -1.18 2.92
C SER A 127 -13.94 -0.90 4.42
N GLY A 128 -12.83 -0.25 4.85
CA GLY A 128 -12.68 0.17 6.24
C GLY A 128 -13.68 1.25 6.63
N ALA A 129 -13.91 2.24 5.76
CA ALA A 129 -14.90 3.29 5.99
C ALA A 129 -16.31 2.73 6.13
N GLN A 130 -16.67 1.73 5.33
CA GLN A 130 -17.97 1.06 5.42
C GLN A 130 -18.21 0.43 6.79
N LEU A 131 -17.18 -0.09 7.44
CA LEU A 131 -17.28 -0.68 8.77
C LEU A 131 -17.56 0.36 9.86
N VAL A 132 -17.09 1.61 9.65
CA VAL A 132 -17.25 2.70 10.62
C VAL A 132 -18.61 3.41 10.45
N TRP A 133 -19.04 3.61 9.18
CA TRP A 133 -20.21 4.45 8.86
C TRP A 133 -21.48 3.66 8.56
N HIS A 134 -21.42 2.35 8.62
CA HIS A 134 -22.54 1.43 8.47
C HIS A 134 -22.55 0.40 9.60
#